data_e93364417d9eecd551bf182a09202eaf
#
_entry.id   e93364417d9eecd551bf182a09202eaf
#
_cell.length_a   1.000
_cell.length_b   1.000
_cell.length_c   1.000
_cell.angle_alpha   90.00
_cell.angle_beta   90.00
_cell.angle_gamma   90.00
#
_symmetry.space_group_name_H-M   'P 1'
#
loop_
_entity.id
_entity.type
_entity.pdbx_description
1 polymer ?
#
loop_
_entity_poly.entity_id
_entity_poly.type
_entity_poly.pdbx_seq_one_letter_code
_entity_poly.pdbx_strand_id
1 'polypeptide(L)'
;LRTDLAFQNLADFLPLTSAQCTGFRNFSCAYNSFGVHPGLSGIQQLYNNGNLAFMANIGTLVEPIANEQEFDSGLKKLPLGIYSHSDQIMQWQTSVPQSRDAVGFGGRMADLLHAANTYQEISMNISLAGKNVFQQGQNVTEYAVRNNINANNVGFTPVPSWWSNSGLINDLRLSTVDSLVSENYSNLLQKTYSTTSQSSIAAFEVFKEALKRVPSFSTVFPTSSLGQDLGAIARLLSIRNELGAKRQIFFVTLGGWDMHDDLVGGLSRGLPNVSQAMKAFYDATVELGIADKVTTFTISDFARTITSNGMGSDHAWGGNTMVMGGAVNGGRIFGAFPRMSVTSNPMNISFRGNFIPAVSTDEFYAELALWYGVSPHDLCYVLPNLSNFYTYNVSNPPVGFMNFTGTSISNDDLPQTCLTY
;
A
#
# COMPACT_ATOMS: atom_id res chain seq x y z
N LEU A 1 2.94 -24.50 -15.77
CA LEU A 1 2.54 -25.29 -14.62
C LEU A 1 3.66 -26.23 -14.23
N ARG A 2 3.85 -26.44 -12.95
CA ARG A 2 4.99 -27.18 -12.39
C ARG A 2 4.48 -28.45 -11.74
N THR A 3 5.14 -29.56 -12.03
CA THR A 3 4.78 -30.88 -11.52
C THR A 3 4.99 -31.05 -10.03
N ASP A 4 5.79 -30.15 -9.41
CA ASP A 4 6.09 -30.12 -7.97
C ASP A 4 5.13 -29.21 -7.18
N LEU A 5 4.17 -28.57 -7.84
CA LEU A 5 3.13 -27.75 -7.20
C LEU A 5 1.78 -28.50 -7.24
N ALA A 6 0.92 -28.15 -6.28
CA ALA A 6 -0.42 -28.75 -6.15
C ALA A 6 -1.35 -28.49 -7.35
N PHE A 7 -1.03 -27.49 -8.18
CA PHE A 7 -1.83 -27.09 -9.34
C PHE A 7 -1.09 -27.39 -10.63
N GLN A 8 -1.63 -28.29 -11.45
CA GLN A 8 -1.01 -28.74 -12.70
C GLN A 8 -1.73 -28.25 -13.95
N ASN A 9 -2.97 -27.82 -13.84
CA ASN A 9 -3.80 -27.36 -14.95
C ASN A 9 -4.45 -26.01 -14.64
N LEU A 10 -4.82 -25.27 -15.69
CA LEU A 10 -5.58 -24.03 -15.52
C LEU A 10 -6.94 -24.29 -14.83
N ALA A 11 -7.50 -25.48 -14.97
CA ALA A 11 -8.74 -25.88 -14.30
C ALA A 11 -8.60 -25.97 -12.77
N ASP A 12 -7.38 -26.07 -12.24
CA ASP A 12 -7.12 -26.06 -10.79
C ASP A 12 -7.22 -24.65 -10.19
N PHE A 13 -7.34 -23.62 -11.02
CA PHE A 13 -7.46 -22.22 -10.61
C PHE A 13 -8.89 -21.71 -10.80
N LEU A 14 -9.27 -20.70 -10.02
CA LEU A 14 -10.50 -19.96 -10.26
C LEU A 14 -10.31 -19.06 -11.49
N PRO A 15 -11.10 -19.24 -12.57
CA PRO A 15 -10.91 -18.47 -13.79
C PRO A 15 -11.27 -17.01 -13.62
N LEU A 16 -10.51 -16.14 -14.28
CA LEU A 16 -10.82 -14.73 -14.41
C LEU A 16 -11.60 -14.54 -15.72
N THR A 17 -12.83 -14.02 -15.62
CA THR A 17 -13.66 -13.77 -16.81
C THR A 17 -13.12 -12.58 -17.58
N SER A 18 -13.11 -12.69 -18.92
CA SER A 18 -12.68 -11.58 -19.80
C SER A 18 -11.30 -11.00 -19.47
N ALA A 19 -10.39 -11.84 -18.96
CA ALA A 19 -9.06 -11.42 -18.54
C ALA A 19 -8.28 -10.84 -19.73
N GLN A 20 -8.41 -9.53 -19.94
CA GLN A 20 -7.61 -8.79 -20.91
C GLN A 20 -6.33 -8.34 -20.21
N CYS A 21 -5.21 -8.87 -20.67
CA CYS A 21 -3.91 -8.35 -20.35
C CYS A 21 -3.53 -7.27 -21.37
N THR A 22 -3.25 -6.06 -20.89
CA THR A 22 -3.12 -4.88 -21.76
C THR A 22 -1.81 -4.83 -22.54
N GLY A 23 -0.76 -5.53 -22.06
CA GLY A 23 0.61 -5.23 -22.44
C GLY A 23 1.07 -3.90 -21.82
N PHE A 24 2.36 -3.60 -21.93
CA PHE A 24 2.91 -2.36 -21.42
C PHE A 24 4.17 -1.97 -22.19
N ARG A 25 4.23 -0.74 -22.72
CA ARG A 25 5.29 -0.27 -23.61
C ARG A 25 5.51 -1.25 -24.77
N ASN A 26 6.72 -1.75 -24.93
CA ASN A 26 7.07 -2.73 -25.97
C ASN A 26 6.87 -4.20 -25.54
N PHE A 27 6.33 -4.41 -24.33
CA PHE A 27 6.09 -5.74 -23.79
C PHE A 27 4.65 -6.17 -23.99
N SER A 28 4.45 -7.31 -24.64
CA SER A 28 3.14 -7.94 -24.80
C SER A 28 2.91 -9.03 -23.77
N CYS A 29 1.66 -9.32 -23.48
CA CYS A 29 1.29 -10.43 -22.61
C CYS A 29 1.53 -11.76 -23.32
N ALA A 30 2.15 -12.69 -22.63
CA ALA A 30 2.45 -14.01 -23.18
C ALA A 30 1.24 -14.95 -23.18
N TYR A 31 0.17 -14.60 -22.46
CA TYR A 31 -1.01 -15.45 -22.27
C TYR A 31 -2.30 -14.64 -22.44
N ASN A 32 -3.39 -15.33 -22.76
CA ASN A 32 -4.74 -14.77 -22.94
C ASN A 32 -5.78 -15.36 -21.99
N SER A 33 -5.40 -16.31 -21.15
CA SER A 33 -6.27 -16.93 -20.16
C SER A 33 -5.57 -16.94 -18.81
N PHE A 34 -6.29 -16.54 -17.78
CA PHE A 34 -5.75 -16.36 -16.44
C PHE A 34 -6.69 -16.93 -15.39
N GLY A 35 -6.12 -17.31 -14.26
CA GLY A 35 -6.85 -17.73 -13.09
C GLY A 35 -6.09 -17.37 -11.82
N VAL A 36 -6.81 -17.33 -10.69
CA VAL A 36 -6.24 -17.10 -9.37
C VAL A 36 -6.31 -18.37 -8.54
N HIS A 37 -5.46 -18.45 -7.53
CA HIS A 37 -5.46 -19.55 -6.57
C HIS A 37 -6.86 -19.75 -5.96
N PRO A 38 -7.34 -20.99 -5.73
CA PRO A 38 -8.68 -21.25 -5.18
C PRO A 38 -9.00 -20.53 -3.88
N GLY A 39 -7.99 -20.26 -3.05
CA GLY A 39 -8.12 -19.45 -1.83
C GLY A 39 -8.48 -17.97 -2.08
N LEU A 40 -8.45 -17.50 -3.33
CA LEU A 40 -8.72 -16.10 -3.69
C LEU A 40 -10.15 -15.90 -4.25
N SER A 41 -11.14 -16.64 -3.78
CA SER A 41 -12.52 -16.57 -4.29
C SER A 41 -13.17 -15.17 -4.18
N GLY A 42 -12.93 -14.45 -3.10
CA GLY A 42 -13.40 -13.06 -2.93
C GLY A 42 -12.70 -12.09 -3.89
N ILE A 43 -11.40 -12.28 -4.13
CA ILE A 43 -10.63 -11.52 -5.12
C ILE A 43 -11.13 -11.79 -6.54
N GLN A 44 -11.41 -13.06 -6.87
CA GLN A 44 -12.02 -13.43 -8.16
C GLN A 44 -13.37 -12.70 -8.37
N GLN A 45 -14.22 -12.68 -7.34
CA GLN A 45 -15.52 -11.97 -7.41
C GLN A 45 -15.31 -10.48 -7.65
N LEU A 46 -14.42 -9.84 -6.92
CA LEU A 46 -14.12 -8.41 -7.10
C LEU A 46 -13.58 -8.12 -8.51
N TYR A 47 -12.69 -8.97 -9.03
CA TYR A 47 -12.18 -8.85 -10.39
C TYR A 47 -13.31 -9.00 -11.42
N ASN A 48 -14.08 -10.07 -11.35
CA ASN A 48 -15.16 -10.35 -12.29
C ASN A 48 -16.27 -9.29 -12.28
N ASN A 49 -16.45 -8.61 -11.14
CA ASN A 49 -17.38 -7.49 -10.99
C ASN A 49 -16.79 -6.12 -11.42
N GLY A 50 -15.55 -6.09 -11.88
CA GLY A 50 -14.92 -4.85 -12.34
C GLY A 50 -14.43 -3.91 -11.24
N ASN A 51 -14.22 -4.42 -10.01
CA ASN A 51 -13.82 -3.62 -8.84
C ASN A 51 -12.39 -3.89 -8.38
N LEU A 52 -11.69 -4.78 -9.07
CA LEU A 52 -10.29 -5.11 -8.83
C LEU A 52 -9.56 -5.33 -10.15
N ALA A 53 -8.33 -4.87 -10.22
CA ALA A 53 -7.39 -5.16 -11.29
C ALA A 53 -6.10 -5.78 -10.74
N PHE A 54 -5.38 -6.50 -11.60
CA PHE A 54 -4.02 -6.93 -11.32
C PHE A 54 -3.03 -6.07 -12.11
N MET A 55 -1.88 -5.81 -11.48
CA MET A 55 -0.71 -5.25 -12.13
C MET A 55 0.32 -6.36 -12.32
N ALA A 56 0.64 -6.69 -13.56
CA ALA A 56 1.56 -7.77 -13.90
C ALA A 56 2.99 -7.26 -14.12
N ASN A 57 3.95 -8.01 -13.61
CA ASN A 57 5.38 -7.77 -13.75
C ASN A 57 5.81 -6.35 -13.36
N ILE A 58 5.40 -5.95 -12.16
CA ILE A 58 5.77 -4.68 -11.53
C ILE A 58 6.91 -4.89 -10.54
N GLY A 59 7.76 -3.90 -10.39
CA GLY A 59 8.81 -3.87 -9.38
C GLY A 59 9.53 -2.53 -9.31
N THR A 60 10.47 -2.44 -8.38
CA THR A 60 11.27 -1.23 -8.19
C THR A 60 12.32 -1.11 -9.30
N LEU A 61 12.35 0.01 -9.99
CA LEU A 61 13.29 0.32 -11.07
C LEU A 61 13.83 1.73 -10.87
N VAL A 62 15.10 1.96 -11.19
CA VAL A 62 15.68 3.31 -11.28
C VAL A 62 15.44 3.91 -12.67
N GLU A 63 15.57 3.09 -13.69
CA GLU A 63 15.31 3.40 -15.11
C GLU A 63 14.85 2.14 -15.86
N PRO A 64 14.24 2.27 -17.04
CA PRO A 64 13.78 1.10 -17.81
C PRO A 64 14.94 0.19 -18.21
N ILE A 65 14.70 -1.12 -18.08
CA ILE A 65 15.63 -2.18 -18.50
C ILE A 65 14.85 -3.11 -19.43
N ALA A 66 15.31 -3.23 -20.67
CA ALA A 66 14.56 -3.93 -21.71
C ALA A 66 14.77 -5.46 -21.70
N ASN A 67 15.92 -5.94 -21.23
CA ASN A 67 16.28 -7.37 -21.31
C ASN A 67 17.50 -7.68 -20.43
N GLU A 68 17.82 -8.99 -20.35
CA GLU A 68 19.00 -9.51 -19.63
C GLU A 68 20.32 -8.87 -20.10
N GLN A 69 20.50 -8.59 -21.38
CA GLN A 69 21.73 -7.98 -21.91
C GLN A 69 21.93 -6.56 -21.37
N GLU A 70 20.86 -5.76 -21.29
CA GLU A 70 20.93 -4.43 -20.65
C GLU A 70 21.21 -4.53 -19.16
N PHE A 71 20.58 -5.49 -18.48
CA PHE A 71 20.82 -5.74 -17.05
C PHE A 71 22.28 -6.08 -16.79
N ASP A 72 22.87 -6.99 -17.57
CA ASP A 72 24.26 -7.46 -17.41
C ASP A 72 25.31 -6.47 -17.92
N SER A 73 24.90 -5.48 -18.72
CA SER A 73 25.82 -4.52 -19.32
C SER A 73 26.57 -3.64 -18.31
N GLY A 74 26.02 -3.46 -17.11
CA GLY A 74 26.52 -2.54 -16.10
C GLY A 74 26.33 -1.05 -16.45
N LEU A 75 25.62 -0.75 -17.56
CA LEU A 75 25.33 0.62 -17.99
C LEU A 75 24.06 1.18 -17.38
N LYS A 76 23.16 0.32 -16.95
CA LYS A 76 21.90 0.69 -16.31
C LYS A 76 22.05 0.84 -14.80
N LYS A 77 21.40 1.84 -14.24
CA LYS A 77 21.31 2.00 -12.79
C LYS A 77 20.32 0.99 -12.22
N LEU A 78 20.82 0.11 -11.37
CA LEU A 78 20.00 -0.91 -10.71
C LEU A 78 19.57 -0.45 -9.31
N PRO A 79 18.44 -0.97 -8.80
CA PRO A 79 18.08 -0.84 -7.40
C PRO A 79 19.17 -1.38 -6.48
N LEU A 80 19.34 -0.77 -5.31
CA LEU A 80 20.27 -1.26 -4.30
C LEU A 80 19.78 -2.59 -3.73
N GLY A 81 20.68 -3.55 -3.54
CA GLY A 81 20.37 -4.78 -2.82
C GLY A 81 19.14 -5.53 -3.34
N ILE A 82 19.01 -5.71 -4.66
CA ILE A 82 17.95 -6.53 -5.25
C ILE A 82 17.96 -7.91 -4.56
N TYR A 83 16.77 -8.41 -4.18
CA TYR A 83 16.52 -9.63 -3.40
C TYR A 83 16.77 -9.51 -1.90
N SER A 84 17.15 -8.35 -1.39
CA SER A 84 17.25 -8.07 0.04
C SER A 84 15.92 -7.55 0.56
N HIS A 85 15.34 -8.18 1.59
CA HIS A 85 14.11 -7.71 2.22
C HIS A 85 14.21 -6.26 2.66
N SER A 86 15.24 -5.92 3.43
CA SER A 86 15.41 -4.57 3.99
C SER A 86 15.51 -3.49 2.91
N ASP A 87 16.23 -3.76 1.83
CA ASP A 87 16.38 -2.81 0.74
C ASP A 87 15.10 -2.70 -0.09
N GLN A 88 14.49 -3.82 -0.50
CA GLN A 88 13.29 -3.79 -1.35
C GLN A 88 12.03 -3.38 -0.61
N ILE A 89 11.88 -3.65 0.68
CA ILE A 89 10.83 -3.03 1.52
C ILE A 89 10.94 -1.50 1.45
N MET A 90 12.15 -0.97 1.67
CA MET A 90 12.41 0.46 1.59
C MET A 90 12.08 1.01 0.21
N GLN A 91 12.50 0.34 -0.85
CA GLN A 91 12.29 0.75 -2.24
C GLN A 91 10.80 0.81 -2.60
N TRP A 92 10.02 -0.20 -2.23
CA TRP A 92 8.58 -0.20 -2.43
C TRP A 92 7.89 0.91 -1.63
N GLN A 93 8.34 1.18 -0.42
CA GLN A 93 7.75 2.22 0.42
C GLN A 93 8.15 3.63 0.02
N THR A 94 9.29 3.82 -0.61
CA THR A 94 9.79 5.14 -1.02
C THR A 94 9.66 5.43 -2.51
N SER A 95 9.66 4.42 -3.38
CA SER A 95 9.89 4.57 -4.84
C SER A 95 11.19 5.29 -5.19
N VAL A 96 12.24 5.14 -4.36
CA VAL A 96 13.59 5.69 -4.57
C VAL A 96 14.61 4.55 -4.45
N PRO A 97 14.62 3.60 -5.43
CA PRO A 97 15.36 2.35 -5.28
C PRO A 97 16.88 2.47 -5.32
N GLN A 98 17.42 3.62 -5.71
CA GLN A 98 18.85 3.92 -5.69
C GLN A 98 19.34 4.52 -4.36
N SER A 99 18.45 4.76 -3.38
CA SER A 99 18.78 5.38 -2.10
C SER A 99 18.18 4.60 -0.92
N ARG A 100 18.74 4.81 0.25
CA ARG A 100 18.18 4.34 1.54
C ARG A 100 17.58 5.49 2.34
N ASP A 101 17.11 6.54 1.65
CA ASP A 101 16.42 7.66 2.29
C ASP A 101 15.10 7.22 2.90
N ALA A 102 14.79 7.78 4.06
CA ALA A 102 13.65 7.35 4.87
C ALA A 102 12.39 8.21 4.67
N VAL A 103 12.20 8.83 3.49
CA VAL A 103 10.98 9.59 3.16
C VAL A 103 10.10 8.78 2.23
N GLY A 104 8.93 8.39 2.72
CA GLY A 104 8.02 7.49 2.02
C GLY A 104 7.17 8.17 0.95
N PHE A 105 6.65 7.38 0.01
CA PHE A 105 5.73 7.84 -1.02
C PHE A 105 4.46 8.48 -0.42
N GLY A 106 3.80 7.76 0.50
CA GLY A 106 2.62 8.27 1.21
C GLY A 106 2.93 9.48 2.09
N GLY A 107 4.15 9.53 2.67
CA GLY A 107 4.64 10.67 3.43
C GLY A 107 4.79 11.93 2.58
N ARG A 108 5.44 11.83 1.40
CA ARG A 108 5.55 12.95 0.47
C ARG A 108 4.20 13.46 -0.04
N MET A 109 3.24 12.55 -0.31
CA MET A 109 1.87 12.96 -0.61
C MET A 109 1.21 13.71 0.55
N ALA A 110 1.44 13.24 1.78
CA ALA A 110 0.90 13.90 2.96
C ALA A 110 1.50 15.28 3.19
N ASP A 111 2.79 15.46 2.98
CA ASP A 111 3.46 16.78 3.07
C ASP A 111 2.81 17.81 2.13
N LEU A 112 2.31 17.39 0.96
CA LEU A 112 1.61 18.26 0.01
C LEU A 112 0.14 18.49 0.37
N LEU A 113 -0.57 17.48 0.86
CA LEU A 113 -2.02 17.46 0.89
C LEU A 113 -2.64 17.52 2.29
N HIS A 114 -1.83 17.41 3.36
CA HIS A 114 -2.35 17.40 4.75
C HIS A 114 -3.20 18.62 5.08
N ALA A 115 -2.80 19.80 4.59
CA ALA A 115 -3.52 21.04 4.79
C ALA A 115 -4.96 21.06 4.21
N ALA A 116 -5.31 20.09 3.36
CA ALA A 116 -6.68 19.93 2.87
C ALA A 116 -7.65 19.43 3.95
N ASN A 117 -7.16 18.77 5.00
CA ASN A 117 -7.96 18.30 6.14
C ASN A 117 -8.30 19.47 7.06
N THR A 118 -9.51 19.44 7.64
CA THR A 118 -9.99 20.50 8.52
C THR A 118 -9.27 20.51 9.87
N TYR A 119 -9.06 19.32 10.42
CA TYR A 119 -8.33 19.15 11.70
C TYR A 119 -6.95 18.58 11.38
N GLN A 120 -5.90 19.31 11.74
CA GLN A 120 -4.52 18.94 11.44
C GLN A 120 -3.82 18.27 12.62
N GLU A 121 -4.47 18.20 13.77
CA GLU A 121 -4.01 17.48 14.96
C GLU A 121 -3.94 15.97 14.70
N ILE A 122 -4.80 15.45 13.83
CA ILE A 122 -4.77 14.06 13.40
C ILE A 122 -4.05 13.97 12.07
N SER A 123 -2.95 13.22 12.02
CA SER A 123 -2.25 12.97 10.77
C SER A 123 -3.19 12.34 9.74
N MET A 124 -3.11 12.78 8.48
CA MET A 124 -3.79 12.08 7.39
C MET A 124 -3.21 10.67 7.15
N ASN A 125 -2.00 10.42 7.63
CA ASN A 125 -1.32 9.12 7.59
C ASN A 125 -1.65 8.33 8.86
N ILE A 126 -2.48 7.30 8.75
CA ILE A 126 -2.91 6.46 9.87
C ILE A 126 -2.38 5.05 9.67
N SER A 127 -1.59 4.57 10.63
CA SER A 127 -0.96 3.24 10.57
C SER A 127 -1.56 2.27 11.59
N LEU A 128 -1.91 1.08 11.14
CA LEU A 128 -2.22 -0.06 12.00
C LEU A 128 -1.03 -1.03 12.15
N ALA A 129 0.06 -0.74 11.45
CA ALA A 129 1.30 -1.52 11.47
C ALA A 129 2.43 -0.87 12.30
N GLY A 130 2.12 0.18 13.10
CA GLY A 130 3.12 0.97 13.78
C GLY A 130 3.88 1.89 12.83
N LYS A 131 5.11 2.25 13.18
CA LYS A 131 5.97 3.08 12.33
C LYS A 131 6.34 2.35 11.04
N ASN A 132 6.25 3.05 9.91
CA ASN A 132 6.64 2.55 8.60
C ASN A 132 7.19 3.68 7.74
N VAL A 133 8.05 3.34 6.79
CA VAL A 133 8.67 4.33 5.91
C VAL A 133 7.65 4.89 4.92
N PHE A 134 6.71 4.08 4.44
CA PHE A 134 5.72 4.49 3.44
C PHE A 134 4.99 5.79 3.81
N GLN A 135 4.62 5.94 5.09
CA GLN A 135 3.85 7.08 5.60
C GLN A 135 4.72 8.19 6.22
N GLN A 136 6.03 8.00 6.29
CA GLN A 136 6.95 9.00 6.84
C GLN A 136 7.24 10.10 5.82
N GLY A 137 6.75 11.32 6.06
CA GLY A 137 7.07 12.52 5.31
C GLY A 137 8.24 13.30 5.91
N GLN A 138 8.54 14.46 5.35
CA GLN A 138 9.47 15.44 5.95
C GLN A 138 8.81 16.21 7.09
N ASN A 139 7.53 16.55 6.93
CA ASN A 139 6.76 17.34 7.89
C ASN A 139 5.64 16.52 8.55
N VAL A 140 5.02 15.60 7.81
CA VAL A 140 3.91 14.78 8.28
C VAL A 140 4.42 13.37 8.59
N THR A 141 4.16 12.91 9.80
CA THR A 141 4.43 11.54 10.24
C THR A 141 3.12 10.78 10.43
N GLU A 142 3.22 9.45 10.50
CA GLU A 142 2.04 8.61 10.73
C GLU A 142 1.50 8.74 12.16
N TYR A 143 0.20 8.62 12.30
CA TYR A 143 -0.49 8.39 13.57
C TYR A 143 -0.76 6.89 13.71
N ALA A 144 0.00 6.23 14.59
CA ALA A 144 -0.13 4.79 14.79
C ALA A 144 -1.28 4.46 15.75
N VAL A 145 -2.20 3.61 15.29
CA VAL A 145 -3.35 3.12 16.06
C VAL A 145 -3.35 1.59 16.12
N ARG A 146 -4.04 1.02 17.10
CA ARG A 146 -4.29 -0.42 17.17
C ARG A 146 -5.67 -0.74 16.60
N ASN A 147 -5.86 -1.96 16.13
CA ASN A 147 -7.15 -2.40 15.56
C ASN A 147 -8.31 -2.43 16.58
N ASN A 148 -8.02 -2.64 17.86
CA ASN A 148 -8.99 -2.48 18.94
C ASN A 148 -9.16 -0.99 19.30
N ILE A 149 -9.59 -0.18 18.34
CA ILE A 149 -9.83 1.26 18.54
C ILE A 149 -10.92 1.44 19.59
N ASN A 150 -10.51 1.49 20.84
CA ASN A 150 -11.36 1.74 21.99
C ASN A 150 -10.98 3.07 22.64
N ALA A 151 -11.97 3.85 23.01
CA ALA A 151 -11.83 5.11 23.70
C ALA A 151 -11.02 5.07 25.00
N ASN A 152 -10.64 3.88 25.47
CA ASN A 152 -9.96 3.65 26.76
C ASN A 152 -8.44 3.40 26.64
N ASN A 153 -7.86 3.39 25.43
CA ASN A 153 -6.46 2.94 25.22
C ASN A 153 -5.50 4.08 24.93
N VAL A 154 -5.55 5.13 25.71
CA VAL A 154 -4.59 6.20 25.56
C VAL A 154 -3.58 6.20 26.66
N GLY A 155 -2.34 5.99 26.28
CA GLY A 155 -1.12 6.38 27.00
C GLY A 155 -0.98 5.98 28.47
N PHE A 156 -2.06 5.96 29.20
CA PHE A 156 -2.16 5.58 30.59
C PHE A 156 -3.23 4.51 30.76
N THR A 157 -2.79 3.29 31.03
CA THR A 157 -3.72 2.30 31.58
C THR A 157 -4.23 2.84 32.91
N PRO A 158 -5.53 3.11 33.06
CA PRO A 158 -6.06 3.58 34.34
C PRO A 158 -5.73 2.59 35.43
N VAL A 159 -5.46 3.09 36.63
CA VAL A 159 -5.38 2.22 37.81
C VAL A 159 -6.74 1.52 37.94
N PRO A 160 -6.77 0.19 38.14
CA PRO A 160 -8.02 -0.55 38.22
C PRO A 160 -8.99 0.04 39.23
N SER A 161 -10.28 0.09 38.93
CA SER A 161 -11.33 0.69 39.78
C SER A 161 -11.47 0.04 41.16
N TRP A 162 -10.98 -1.20 41.32
CA TRP A 162 -10.94 -1.90 42.60
C TRP A 162 -9.80 -1.48 43.54
N TRP A 163 -8.88 -0.65 43.09
CA TRP A 163 -7.87 -0.04 43.97
C TRP A 163 -8.48 1.13 44.75
N SER A 164 -8.17 1.20 46.02
CA SER A 164 -8.55 2.36 46.86
C SER A 164 -8.01 3.65 46.28
N ASN A 165 -8.87 4.67 46.20
CA ASN A 165 -8.53 5.97 45.61
C ASN A 165 -8.10 5.96 44.13
N SER A 166 -8.50 4.94 43.35
CA SER A 166 -8.15 4.83 41.94
C SER A 166 -8.50 6.09 41.13
N GLY A 167 -9.61 6.76 41.41
CA GLY A 167 -9.99 8.02 40.79
C GLY A 167 -8.94 9.13 41.08
N LEU A 168 -8.62 9.38 42.32
CA LEU A 168 -7.62 10.37 42.70
C LEU A 168 -6.24 10.11 42.10
N ILE A 169 -5.82 8.83 42.06
CA ILE A 169 -4.53 8.45 41.50
C ILE A 169 -4.54 8.70 39.96
N ASN A 170 -5.62 8.40 39.27
CA ASN A 170 -5.73 8.66 37.85
C ASN A 170 -5.75 10.16 37.53
N ASP A 171 -6.47 10.95 38.32
CA ASP A 171 -6.52 12.42 38.17
C ASP A 171 -5.14 13.06 38.43
N LEU A 172 -4.42 12.61 39.46
CA LEU A 172 -3.05 13.06 39.74
C LEU A 172 -2.09 12.68 38.59
N ARG A 173 -2.20 11.49 38.04
CA ARG A 173 -1.36 11.07 36.92
C ARG A 173 -1.63 11.93 35.67
N LEU A 174 -2.89 12.19 35.36
CA LEU A 174 -3.28 13.03 34.22
C LEU A 174 -2.78 14.47 34.42
N SER A 175 -3.04 15.07 35.55
CA SER A 175 -2.57 16.46 35.86
C SER A 175 -1.05 16.58 35.84
N THR A 176 -0.33 15.55 36.30
CA THR A 176 1.13 15.52 36.27
C THR A 176 1.63 15.47 34.80
N VAL A 177 1.00 14.65 33.95
CA VAL A 177 1.36 14.59 32.55
C VAL A 177 1.07 15.91 31.84
N ASP A 178 -0.10 16.50 32.06
CA ASP A 178 -0.45 17.82 31.50
C ASP A 178 0.57 18.89 31.92
N SER A 179 1.01 18.89 33.18
CA SER A 179 2.05 19.80 33.64
C SER A 179 3.39 19.56 32.95
N LEU A 180 3.81 18.28 32.81
CA LEU A 180 5.08 17.92 32.16
C LEU A 180 5.10 18.25 30.69
N VAL A 181 4.01 17.96 29.96
CA VAL A 181 3.97 18.24 28.52
C VAL A 181 3.73 19.71 28.19
N SER A 182 3.24 20.50 29.15
CA SER A 182 3.04 21.95 29.01
C SER A 182 4.26 22.78 29.41
N GLU A 183 5.29 22.15 30.00
CA GLU A 183 6.51 22.81 30.41
C GLU A 183 7.32 23.33 29.23
N ASN A 184 7.90 24.52 29.37
CA ASN A 184 8.73 25.11 28.32
C ASN A 184 10.19 24.66 28.45
N TYR A 185 10.51 23.55 27.80
CA TYR A 185 11.86 22.97 27.80
C TYR A 185 12.83 23.74 26.91
N SER A 186 14.01 24.07 27.44
CA SER A 186 15.12 24.62 26.65
C SER A 186 15.87 23.57 25.83
N ASN A 187 15.87 22.30 26.27
CA ASN A 187 16.49 21.21 25.56
C ASN A 187 15.62 20.81 24.39
N LEU A 188 16.22 20.73 23.18
CA LEU A 188 15.51 20.43 21.93
C LEU A 188 14.77 19.09 21.97
N LEU A 189 15.40 18.04 22.49
CA LEU A 189 14.78 16.69 22.54
C LEU A 189 13.59 16.67 23.51
N GLN A 190 13.72 17.30 24.69
CA GLN A 190 12.63 17.44 25.67
C GLN A 190 11.47 18.25 25.07
N LYS A 191 11.77 19.36 24.40
CA LYS A 191 10.77 20.20 23.74
C LYS A 191 10.04 19.43 22.63
N THR A 192 10.77 18.71 21.78
CA THR A 192 10.18 17.89 20.71
C THR A 192 9.29 16.80 21.29
N TYR A 193 9.76 16.09 22.33
CA TYR A 193 8.98 15.06 23.00
C TYR A 193 7.70 15.63 23.63
N SER A 194 7.79 16.76 24.33
CA SER A 194 6.67 17.46 24.95
C SER A 194 5.63 17.86 23.88
N THR A 195 6.05 18.54 22.82
CA THR A 195 5.18 18.99 21.73
C THR A 195 4.50 17.79 21.04
N THR A 196 5.25 16.73 20.74
CA THR A 196 4.70 15.52 20.13
C THR A 196 3.69 14.84 21.04
N SER A 197 3.96 14.80 22.36
CA SER A 197 3.04 14.24 23.34
C SER A 197 1.75 15.05 23.46
N GLN A 198 1.84 16.39 23.48
CA GLN A 198 0.66 17.27 23.47
C GLN A 198 -0.21 17.03 22.23
N SER A 199 0.40 17.02 21.04
CA SER A 199 -0.31 16.76 19.79
C SER A 199 -0.99 15.39 19.78
N SER A 200 -0.32 14.36 20.31
CA SER A 200 -0.88 13.01 20.42
C SER A 200 -2.07 12.96 21.39
N ILE A 201 -2.03 13.68 22.50
CA ILE A 201 -3.14 13.76 23.47
C ILE A 201 -4.32 14.49 22.84
N ALA A 202 -4.09 15.64 22.19
CA ALA A 202 -5.13 16.41 21.51
C ALA A 202 -5.79 15.59 20.38
N ALA A 203 -5.01 14.97 19.53
CA ALA A 203 -5.49 14.07 18.48
C ALA A 203 -6.36 12.96 19.05
N PHE A 204 -5.95 12.38 20.16
CA PHE A 204 -6.69 11.32 20.80
C PHE A 204 -8.07 11.76 21.30
N GLU A 205 -8.21 12.92 21.94
CA GLU A 205 -9.51 13.38 22.41
C GLU A 205 -10.50 13.60 21.25
N VAL A 206 -10.03 14.13 20.11
CA VAL A 206 -10.82 14.22 18.88
C VAL A 206 -11.23 12.82 18.38
N PHE A 207 -10.30 11.88 18.37
CA PHE A 207 -10.55 10.49 17.99
C PHE A 207 -11.59 9.82 18.90
N LYS A 208 -11.45 9.96 20.18
CA LYS A 208 -12.32 9.38 21.20
C LYS A 208 -13.77 9.86 21.07
N GLU A 209 -13.97 11.16 20.85
CA GLU A 209 -15.30 11.70 20.63
C GLU A 209 -15.91 11.23 19.31
N ALA A 210 -15.13 11.20 18.22
CA ALA A 210 -15.58 10.70 16.93
C ALA A 210 -15.95 9.20 16.97
N LEU A 211 -15.18 8.37 17.69
CA LEU A 211 -15.45 6.93 17.82
C LEU A 211 -16.81 6.61 18.46
N LYS A 212 -17.38 7.51 19.24
CA LYS A 212 -18.75 7.36 19.80
C LYS A 212 -19.82 7.37 18.72
N ARG A 213 -19.51 7.87 17.52
CA ARG A 213 -20.43 8.04 16.40
C ARG A 213 -20.27 6.96 15.32
N VAL A 214 -19.41 5.98 15.52
CA VAL A 214 -19.22 4.86 14.58
C VAL A 214 -20.55 4.12 14.44
N PRO A 215 -21.11 4.01 13.22
CA PRO A 215 -22.33 3.25 13.00
C PRO A 215 -22.10 1.75 13.16
N SER A 216 -23.18 1.00 13.34
CA SER A 216 -23.12 -0.45 13.19
C SER A 216 -22.96 -0.82 11.72
N PHE A 217 -22.11 -1.81 11.45
CA PHE A 217 -21.93 -2.37 10.10
C PHE A 217 -22.74 -3.64 9.93
N SER A 218 -23.35 -3.82 8.77
CA SER A 218 -23.91 -5.11 8.33
C SER A 218 -22.82 -6.04 7.80
N THR A 219 -21.76 -5.45 7.25
CA THR A 219 -20.57 -6.18 6.77
C THR A 219 -19.84 -6.86 7.92
N VAL A 220 -19.65 -8.17 7.81
CA VAL A 220 -18.93 -8.99 8.80
C VAL A 220 -17.48 -9.16 8.37
N PHE A 221 -16.55 -8.68 9.18
CA PHE A 221 -15.13 -8.86 8.95
C PHE A 221 -14.61 -10.18 9.51
N PRO A 222 -13.65 -10.83 8.82
CA PRO A 222 -12.96 -12.00 9.38
C PRO A 222 -12.27 -11.68 10.72
N THR A 223 -12.16 -12.70 11.58
CA THR A 223 -11.51 -12.58 12.89
C THR A 223 -9.98 -12.62 12.82
N SER A 224 -9.41 -12.79 11.63
CA SER A 224 -7.96 -12.71 11.40
C SER A 224 -7.43 -11.30 11.68
N SER A 225 -6.12 -11.17 11.91
CA SER A 225 -5.50 -9.86 12.17
C SER A 225 -5.80 -8.87 11.04
N LEU A 226 -5.60 -9.27 9.78
CA LEU A 226 -5.90 -8.42 8.62
C LEU A 226 -7.38 -8.03 8.55
N GLY A 227 -8.30 -8.97 8.85
CA GLY A 227 -9.73 -8.67 8.89
C GLY A 227 -10.08 -7.65 9.97
N GLN A 228 -9.47 -7.76 11.15
CA GLN A 228 -9.64 -6.80 12.24
C GLN A 228 -9.06 -5.42 11.90
N ASP A 229 -7.88 -5.38 11.27
CA ASP A 229 -7.23 -4.13 10.86
C ASP A 229 -8.07 -3.41 9.80
N LEU A 230 -8.51 -4.11 8.75
CA LEU A 230 -9.37 -3.52 7.72
C LEU A 230 -10.74 -3.12 8.26
N GLY A 231 -11.31 -3.87 9.22
CA GLY A 231 -12.51 -3.50 9.94
C GLY A 231 -12.34 -2.22 10.78
N ALA A 232 -11.16 -2.03 11.38
CA ALA A 232 -10.84 -0.80 12.09
C ALA A 232 -10.74 0.39 11.12
N ILE A 233 -10.12 0.22 9.94
CA ILE A 233 -10.08 1.25 8.90
C ILE A 233 -11.50 1.60 8.43
N ALA A 234 -12.38 0.63 8.20
CA ALA A 234 -13.76 0.89 7.80
C ALA A 234 -14.49 1.75 8.85
N ARG A 235 -14.29 1.48 10.14
CA ARG A 235 -14.82 2.31 11.25
C ARG A 235 -14.26 3.73 11.21
N LEU A 236 -12.97 3.93 10.95
CA LEU A 236 -12.37 5.26 10.81
C LEU A 236 -12.92 6.01 9.60
N LEU A 237 -13.08 5.33 8.48
CA LEU A 237 -13.69 5.92 7.28
C LEU A 237 -15.16 6.34 7.51
N SER A 238 -15.92 5.62 8.36
CA SER A 238 -17.30 5.95 8.67
C SER A 238 -17.43 7.28 9.43
N ILE A 239 -16.42 7.67 10.18
CA ILE A 239 -16.38 8.92 10.97
C ILE A 239 -15.42 9.97 10.39
N ARG A 240 -15.06 9.86 9.10
CA ARG A 240 -14.13 10.78 8.44
C ARG A 240 -14.56 12.25 8.51
N ASN A 241 -15.89 12.50 8.48
CA ASN A 241 -16.43 13.87 8.56
C ASN A 241 -16.21 14.47 9.95
N GLU A 242 -16.43 13.68 11.00
CA GLU A 242 -16.17 14.03 12.39
C GLU A 242 -14.69 14.28 12.65
N LEU A 243 -13.82 13.55 11.94
CA LEU A 243 -12.36 13.74 11.97
C LEU A 243 -11.90 14.90 11.07
N GLY A 244 -12.82 15.58 10.35
CA GLY A 244 -12.46 16.62 9.40
C GLY A 244 -11.58 16.14 8.25
N ALA A 245 -11.58 14.84 7.98
CA ALA A 245 -10.65 14.19 7.05
C ALA A 245 -11.24 14.20 5.62
N LYS A 246 -10.62 14.97 4.74
CA LYS A 246 -10.87 14.94 3.29
C LYS A 246 -9.94 13.98 2.56
N ARG A 247 -8.75 13.75 3.13
CA ARG A 247 -7.72 12.85 2.60
C ARG A 247 -7.16 12.01 3.73
N GLN A 248 -7.05 10.71 3.52
CA GLN A 248 -6.48 9.76 4.49
C GLN A 248 -5.67 8.69 3.77
N ILE A 249 -4.54 8.31 4.34
CA ILE A 249 -3.69 7.20 3.88
C ILE A 249 -3.59 6.20 5.03
N PHE A 250 -3.98 4.97 4.79
CA PHE A 250 -3.91 3.88 5.76
C PHE A 250 -2.82 2.89 5.38
N PHE A 251 -2.16 2.32 6.37
CA PHE A 251 -1.15 1.29 6.18
C PHE A 251 -1.37 0.11 7.11
N VAL A 252 -1.39 -1.09 6.55
CA VAL A 252 -1.49 -2.36 7.26
C VAL A 252 -0.45 -3.33 6.74
N THR A 253 -0.04 -4.32 7.55
CA THR A 253 0.90 -5.35 7.14
C THR A 253 0.37 -6.74 7.43
N LEU A 254 0.74 -7.68 6.57
CA LEU A 254 0.49 -9.10 6.77
C LEU A 254 1.77 -9.88 6.41
N GLY A 255 2.43 -10.46 7.40
CA GLY A 255 3.64 -11.25 7.23
C GLY A 255 3.38 -12.70 6.83
N GLY A 256 4.45 -13.48 6.75
CA GLY A 256 4.39 -14.91 6.50
C GLY A 256 4.46 -15.32 5.03
N TRP A 257 4.99 -14.45 4.15
CA TRP A 257 5.08 -14.69 2.71
C TRP A 257 6.47 -15.12 2.22
N ASP A 258 7.47 -15.10 3.07
CA ASP A 258 8.83 -15.54 2.75
C ASP A 258 8.95 -17.08 2.82
N MET A 259 8.28 -17.73 1.88
CA MET A 259 8.08 -19.19 1.87
C MET A 259 9.19 -19.91 1.11
N HIS A 260 10.35 -20.05 1.74
CA HIS A 260 11.44 -20.89 1.23
C HIS A 260 11.15 -22.40 1.42
N ASP A 261 10.22 -22.72 2.29
CA ASP A 261 9.66 -24.06 2.52
C ASP A 261 8.12 -23.98 2.67
N ASP A 262 7.44 -25.10 2.68
CA ASP A 262 5.97 -25.22 2.83
C ASP A 262 5.16 -24.21 1.99
N LEU A 263 5.62 -23.90 0.76
CA LEU A 263 4.98 -22.90 -0.09
C LEU A 263 3.49 -23.19 -0.34
N VAL A 264 3.15 -24.45 -0.64
CA VAL A 264 1.76 -24.85 -0.93
C VAL A 264 0.88 -24.70 0.30
N GLY A 265 1.35 -25.18 1.47
CA GLY A 265 0.62 -25.05 2.73
C GLY A 265 0.49 -23.60 3.17
N GLY A 266 1.57 -22.81 3.05
CA GLY A 266 1.58 -21.38 3.38
C GLY A 266 0.60 -20.58 2.53
N LEU A 267 0.59 -20.77 1.21
CA LEU A 267 -0.37 -20.11 0.31
C LEU A 267 -1.81 -20.53 0.61
N SER A 268 -2.05 -21.81 0.87
CA SER A 268 -3.38 -22.31 1.19
C SER A 268 -3.95 -21.72 2.49
N ARG A 269 -3.11 -21.34 3.45
CA ARG A 269 -3.51 -20.63 4.69
C ARG A 269 -3.61 -19.12 4.50
N GLY A 270 -2.66 -18.52 3.80
CA GLY A 270 -2.53 -17.06 3.68
C GLY A 270 -3.52 -16.42 2.71
N LEU A 271 -3.66 -16.99 1.51
CA LEU A 271 -4.48 -16.40 0.45
C LEU A 271 -5.97 -16.28 0.78
N PRO A 272 -6.64 -17.27 1.45
CA PRO A 272 -8.02 -17.09 1.89
C PRO A 272 -8.20 -15.94 2.88
N ASN A 273 -7.22 -15.73 3.77
CA ASN A 273 -7.24 -14.62 4.73
C ASN A 273 -7.23 -13.25 3.99
N VAL A 274 -6.31 -13.07 3.04
CA VAL A 274 -6.26 -11.86 2.19
C VAL A 274 -7.58 -11.68 1.44
N SER A 275 -8.06 -12.74 0.79
CA SER A 275 -9.26 -12.73 -0.03
C SER A 275 -10.50 -12.30 0.74
N GLN A 276 -10.74 -12.91 1.90
CA GLN A 276 -11.90 -12.62 2.74
C GLN A 276 -11.83 -11.20 3.34
N ALA A 277 -10.66 -10.80 3.82
CA ALA A 277 -10.47 -9.51 4.44
C ALA A 277 -10.63 -8.35 3.44
N MET A 278 -10.01 -8.45 2.25
CA MET A 278 -10.16 -7.45 1.19
C MET A 278 -11.59 -7.37 0.66
N LYS A 279 -12.25 -8.53 0.47
CA LYS A 279 -13.66 -8.55 0.03
C LYS A 279 -14.57 -7.87 1.05
N ALA A 280 -14.44 -8.20 2.33
CA ALA A 280 -15.22 -7.55 3.39
C ALA A 280 -14.94 -6.05 3.47
N PHE A 281 -13.69 -5.62 3.29
CA PHE A 281 -13.35 -4.21 3.29
C PHE A 281 -14.01 -3.47 2.11
N TYR A 282 -13.96 -4.03 0.91
CA TYR A 282 -14.66 -3.45 -0.23
C TYR A 282 -16.18 -3.34 0.03
N ASP A 283 -16.80 -4.40 0.54
CA ASP A 283 -18.24 -4.40 0.85
C ASP A 283 -18.59 -3.32 1.88
N ALA A 284 -17.75 -3.12 2.90
CA ALA A 284 -17.93 -2.02 3.86
C ALA A 284 -17.83 -0.64 3.20
N THR A 285 -16.93 -0.45 2.22
CA THR A 285 -16.87 0.83 1.48
C THR A 285 -18.12 1.05 0.62
N VAL A 286 -18.72 -0.01 0.07
CA VAL A 286 -20.02 0.06 -0.63
C VAL A 286 -21.13 0.39 0.35
N GLU A 287 -21.18 -0.28 1.52
CA GLU A 287 -22.16 0.01 2.58
C GLU A 287 -22.10 1.48 3.05
N LEU A 288 -20.91 2.06 3.11
CA LEU A 288 -20.68 3.46 3.45
C LEU A 288 -20.95 4.44 2.30
N GLY A 289 -21.21 3.96 1.07
CA GLY A 289 -21.41 4.79 -0.12
C GLY A 289 -20.15 5.55 -0.56
N ILE A 290 -18.97 4.99 -0.34
CA ILE A 290 -17.67 5.62 -0.65
C ILE A 290 -16.74 4.73 -1.45
N ALA A 291 -17.22 3.66 -2.06
CA ALA A 291 -16.36 2.72 -2.80
C ALA A 291 -15.55 3.41 -3.91
N ASP A 292 -16.09 4.44 -4.55
CA ASP A 292 -15.42 5.28 -5.56
C ASP A 292 -14.36 6.23 -4.99
N LYS A 293 -14.32 6.40 -3.67
CA LYS A 293 -13.39 7.30 -2.94
C LYS A 293 -12.31 6.54 -2.17
N VAL A 294 -12.33 5.22 -2.21
CA VAL A 294 -11.37 4.37 -1.51
C VAL A 294 -10.69 3.46 -2.51
N THR A 295 -9.36 3.57 -2.59
CA THR A 295 -8.53 2.66 -3.38
C THR A 295 -7.60 1.90 -2.45
N THR A 296 -7.63 0.58 -2.55
CA THR A 296 -6.77 -0.35 -1.80
C THR A 296 -5.82 -1.03 -2.76
N PHE A 297 -4.54 -1.04 -2.45
CA PHE A 297 -3.54 -1.75 -3.25
C PHE A 297 -2.60 -2.54 -2.35
N THR A 298 -2.00 -3.58 -2.93
CA THR A 298 -1.01 -4.39 -2.24
C THR A 298 0.39 -4.02 -2.71
N ILE A 299 1.33 -4.03 -1.79
CA ILE A 299 2.77 -3.93 -2.08
C ILE A 299 3.48 -5.11 -1.41
N SER A 300 4.62 -5.49 -1.93
CA SER A 300 5.44 -6.57 -1.38
C SER A 300 6.91 -6.20 -1.51
N ASP A 301 7.78 -6.93 -0.81
CA ASP A 301 9.22 -6.72 -0.89
C ASP A 301 9.72 -6.99 -2.31
N PHE A 302 9.33 -8.16 -2.85
CA PHE A 302 9.72 -8.66 -4.17
C PHE A 302 8.83 -9.83 -4.59
N ALA A 303 9.09 -10.39 -5.77
CA ALA A 303 8.45 -11.59 -6.27
C ALA A 303 9.17 -12.87 -5.81
N ARG A 304 8.68 -14.01 -6.28
CA ARG A 304 9.28 -15.33 -6.06
C ARG A 304 9.71 -15.96 -7.38
N THR A 305 10.81 -16.71 -7.35
CA THR A 305 11.30 -17.46 -8.51
C THR A 305 10.23 -18.42 -9.02
N ILE A 306 10.13 -18.57 -10.36
CA ILE A 306 9.18 -19.51 -10.95
C ILE A 306 9.63 -20.96 -10.83
N THR A 307 10.92 -21.21 -10.53
CA THR A 307 11.42 -22.55 -10.22
C THR A 307 11.50 -22.74 -8.72
N SER A 308 11.12 -23.93 -8.24
CA SER A 308 11.21 -24.29 -6.83
C SER A 308 12.66 -24.53 -6.41
N ASN A 309 12.94 -24.33 -5.14
CA ASN A 309 14.16 -24.83 -4.46
C ASN A 309 13.98 -26.27 -3.94
N GLY A 310 12.82 -26.92 -4.23
CA GLY A 310 12.44 -28.24 -3.77
C GLY A 310 11.30 -28.24 -2.74
N MET A 311 11.21 -27.24 -1.89
CA MET A 311 10.18 -27.10 -0.85
C MET A 311 9.39 -25.80 -0.96
N GLY A 312 9.99 -24.75 -1.48
CA GLY A 312 9.42 -23.44 -1.65
C GLY A 312 9.93 -22.72 -2.90
N SER A 313 10.06 -21.41 -2.83
CA SER A 313 10.70 -20.60 -3.88
C SER A 313 11.53 -19.49 -3.26
N ASP A 314 12.51 -18.99 -4.02
CA ASP A 314 13.45 -17.99 -3.55
C ASP A 314 13.05 -16.59 -4.01
N HIS A 315 13.81 -15.60 -3.58
CA HIS A 315 13.57 -14.21 -3.91
C HIS A 315 13.72 -13.95 -5.41
N ALA A 316 12.80 -13.16 -5.97
CA ALA A 316 12.83 -12.68 -7.34
C ALA A 316 12.44 -11.20 -7.36
N TRP A 317 12.48 -10.55 -8.52
CA TRP A 317 12.34 -9.11 -8.62
C TRP A 317 10.93 -8.69 -9.08
N GLY A 318 10.62 -8.80 -10.37
CA GLY A 318 9.32 -8.43 -10.94
C GLY A 318 8.21 -9.39 -10.55
N GLY A 319 7.12 -8.86 -10.01
CA GLY A 319 5.98 -9.62 -9.51
C GLY A 319 4.64 -9.06 -9.93
N ASN A 320 3.61 -9.45 -9.20
CA ASN A 320 2.26 -9.00 -9.46
C ASN A 320 1.67 -8.37 -8.19
N THR A 321 0.85 -7.32 -8.37
CA THR A 321 0.12 -6.68 -7.28
C THR A 321 -1.36 -6.52 -7.63
N MET A 322 -2.17 -6.17 -6.64
CA MET A 322 -3.61 -5.95 -6.78
C MET A 322 -3.94 -4.50 -6.48
N VAL A 323 -4.92 -3.96 -7.21
CA VAL A 323 -5.54 -2.68 -6.90
C VAL A 323 -7.06 -2.83 -6.95
N MET A 324 -7.74 -2.35 -5.91
CA MET A 324 -9.17 -2.52 -5.67
C MET A 324 -9.82 -1.20 -5.29
N GLY A 325 -10.99 -0.92 -5.81
CA GLY A 325 -11.79 0.27 -5.51
C GLY A 325 -12.89 0.51 -6.54
N GLY A 326 -13.86 1.35 -6.21
CA GLY A 326 -14.92 1.71 -7.15
C GLY A 326 -14.45 2.61 -8.31
N ALA A 327 -13.32 3.32 -8.13
CA ALA A 327 -12.69 4.12 -9.18
C ALA A 327 -11.65 3.34 -10.01
N VAL A 328 -11.46 2.05 -9.74
CA VAL A 328 -10.52 1.19 -10.48
C VAL A 328 -11.18 0.69 -11.78
N ASN A 329 -10.46 0.71 -12.88
CA ASN A 329 -10.80 0.04 -14.13
C ASN A 329 -10.59 -1.48 -13.96
N GLY A 330 -11.42 -2.12 -13.15
CA GLY A 330 -11.27 -3.52 -12.79
C GLY A 330 -11.60 -4.49 -13.93
N GLY A 331 -11.47 -5.80 -13.64
CA GLY A 331 -11.68 -6.85 -14.62
C GLY A 331 -10.57 -6.93 -15.69
N ARG A 332 -9.40 -6.36 -15.40
CA ARG A 332 -8.25 -6.28 -16.31
C ARG A 332 -6.94 -6.63 -15.62
N ILE A 333 -5.97 -7.03 -16.41
CA ILE A 333 -4.59 -7.20 -15.99
C ILE A 333 -3.77 -6.14 -16.72
N PHE A 334 -3.31 -5.15 -16.00
CA PHE A 334 -2.43 -4.11 -16.50
C PHE A 334 -0.97 -4.57 -16.44
N GLY A 335 -0.10 -3.93 -17.22
CA GLY A 335 1.28 -4.37 -17.34
C GLY A 335 1.43 -5.48 -18.36
N ALA A 336 2.58 -6.13 -18.37
CA ALA A 336 2.91 -7.20 -19.32
C ALA A 336 3.19 -8.51 -18.59
N PHE A 337 2.24 -9.43 -18.58
CA PHE A 337 2.45 -10.73 -17.95
C PHE A 337 3.51 -11.53 -18.74
N PRO A 338 4.68 -11.83 -18.14
CA PRO A 338 5.81 -12.38 -18.86
C PRO A 338 5.59 -13.84 -19.25
N ARG A 339 6.37 -14.33 -20.23
CA ARG A 339 6.45 -15.76 -20.51
C ARG A 339 7.05 -16.46 -19.28
N MET A 340 6.30 -17.39 -18.68
CA MET A 340 6.73 -18.18 -17.52
C MET A 340 7.71 -19.29 -17.96
N SER A 341 8.86 -18.89 -18.44
CA SER A 341 9.93 -19.78 -18.93
C SER A 341 11.28 -19.27 -18.45
N VAL A 342 12.14 -20.16 -18.01
CA VAL A 342 13.54 -19.87 -17.65
C VAL A 342 14.46 -19.84 -18.86
N THR A 343 13.96 -20.30 -20.02
CA THR A 343 14.69 -20.28 -21.29
C THR A 343 13.88 -19.48 -22.31
N SER A 344 14.55 -18.82 -23.22
CA SER A 344 13.89 -18.05 -24.30
C SER A 344 12.94 -16.95 -23.81
N ASN A 345 13.25 -16.33 -22.67
CA ASN A 345 12.54 -15.19 -22.14
C ASN A 345 13.56 -14.06 -21.88
N PRO A 346 13.55 -12.98 -22.68
CA PRO A 346 14.53 -11.89 -22.56
C PRO A 346 14.43 -11.11 -21.26
N MET A 347 13.32 -11.22 -20.54
CA MET A 347 13.12 -10.58 -19.23
C MET A 347 13.64 -11.42 -18.07
N ASN A 348 14.07 -12.66 -18.32
CA ASN A 348 14.57 -13.55 -17.27
C ASN A 348 16.08 -13.40 -17.11
N ILE A 349 16.53 -13.05 -15.90
CA ILE A 349 17.93 -12.79 -15.54
C ILE A 349 18.52 -13.90 -14.68
N SER A 350 17.88 -15.06 -14.58
CA SER A 350 18.44 -16.19 -13.86
C SER A 350 17.88 -17.53 -14.34
N PHE A 351 18.66 -18.58 -14.16
CA PHE A 351 18.21 -19.96 -14.42
C PHE A 351 17.02 -20.39 -13.53
N ARG A 352 16.64 -19.58 -12.54
CA ARG A 352 15.53 -19.84 -11.59
C ARG A 352 14.23 -19.13 -11.96
N GLY A 353 14.23 -18.29 -12.98
CA GLY A 353 13.08 -17.53 -13.39
C GLY A 353 12.84 -16.32 -12.50
N ASN A 354 13.70 -15.33 -12.67
CA ASN A 354 13.71 -14.06 -12.02
C ASN A 354 13.53 -12.97 -13.08
N PHE A 355 12.44 -12.25 -13.03
CA PHE A 355 12.07 -11.35 -14.11
C PHE A 355 12.40 -9.89 -13.82
N ILE A 356 12.94 -9.20 -14.82
CA ILE A 356 13.05 -7.75 -14.85
C ILE A 356 11.61 -7.19 -14.84
N PRO A 357 11.27 -6.23 -13.99
CA PRO A 357 9.96 -5.58 -14.03
C PRO A 357 9.72 -4.84 -15.36
N ALA A 358 8.52 -4.99 -15.93
CA ALA A 358 8.08 -4.22 -17.09
C ALA A 358 7.46 -2.88 -16.68
N VAL A 359 6.83 -2.83 -15.51
CA VAL A 359 6.20 -1.64 -14.92
C VAL A 359 7.01 -1.23 -13.69
N SER A 360 7.32 0.05 -13.59
CA SER A 360 7.97 0.60 -12.39
C SER A 360 6.95 0.91 -11.28
N THR A 361 7.40 0.86 -10.04
CA THR A 361 6.61 1.40 -8.91
C THR A 361 6.27 2.87 -9.11
N ASP A 362 7.13 3.65 -9.77
CA ASP A 362 6.90 5.08 -10.05
C ASP A 362 5.66 5.29 -10.93
N GLU A 363 5.48 4.49 -11.99
CA GLU A 363 4.30 4.59 -12.87
C GLU A 363 3.02 4.19 -12.16
N PHE A 364 3.08 3.12 -11.38
CA PHE A 364 1.95 2.69 -10.57
C PHE A 364 1.54 3.74 -9.54
N TYR A 365 2.50 4.28 -8.82
CA TYR A 365 2.26 5.30 -7.81
C TYR A 365 1.88 6.66 -8.39
N ALA A 366 2.37 7.02 -9.58
CA ALA A 366 1.98 8.26 -10.25
C ALA A 366 0.48 8.29 -10.53
N GLU A 367 -0.09 7.17 -10.95
CA GLU A 367 -1.53 7.09 -11.21
C GLU A 367 -2.34 7.18 -9.92
N LEU A 368 -1.88 6.53 -8.83
CA LEU A 368 -2.48 6.67 -7.51
C LEU A 368 -2.37 8.10 -6.96
N ALA A 369 -1.22 8.74 -7.13
CA ALA A 369 -0.99 10.12 -6.69
C ALA A 369 -1.92 11.11 -7.40
N LEU A 370 -2.05 11.00 -8.72
CA LEU A 370 -2.98 11.82 -9.52
C LEU A 370 -4.43 11.61 -9.08
N TRP A 371 -4.85 10.36 -8.92
CA TRP A 371 -6.20 10.06 -8.43
C TRP A 371 -6.44 10.62 -7.02
N TYR A 372 -5.44 10.57 -6.17
CA TYR A 372 -5.51 11.08 -4.79
C TYR A 372 -5.56 12.61 -4.72
N GLY A 373 -5.16 13.31 -5.79
CA GLY A 373 -5.24 14.75 -5.94
C GLY A 373 -3.90 15.49 -5.89
N VAL A 374 -2.79 14.77 -6.06
CA VAL A 374 -1.48 15.38 -6.30
C VAL A 374 -1.53 16.06 -7.67
N SER A 375 -1.08 17.33 -7.74
CA SER A 375 -0.97 18.06 -9.00
C SER A 375 0.05 17.36 -9.91
N PRO A 376 -0.17 17.31 -11.23
CA PRO A 376 0.85 16.86 -12.18
C PRO A 376 2.20 17.58 -12.01
N HIS A 377 2.17 18.85 -11.64
CA HIS A 377 3.35 19.66 -11.35
C HIS A 377 4.18 19.11 -10.18
N ASP A 378 3.52 18.53 -9.18
CA ASP A 378 4.15 18.03 -7.96
C ASP A 378 4.54 16.55 -8.03
N LEU A 379 4.24 15.85 -9.15
CA LEU A 379 4.56 14.43 -9.30
C LEU A 379 6.05 14.13 -9.11
N CYS A 380 6.94 15.01 -9.58
CA CYS A 380 8.38 14.81 -9.43
C CYS A 380 8.86 14.94 -7.98
N TYR A 381 8.19 15.76 -7.16
CA TYR A 381 8.45 15.78 -5.72
C TYR A 381 8.06 14.46 -5.07
N VAL A 382 6.91 13.92 -5.45
CA VAL A 382 6.39 12.68 -4.88
C VAL A 382 7.15 11.46 -5.42
N LEU A 383 7.58 11.47 -6.68
CA LEU A 383 8.22 10.37 -7.40
C LEU A 383 9.45 10.88 -8.16
N PRO A 384 10.61 10.97 -7.51
CA PRO A 384 11.80 11.59 -8.10
C PRO A 384 12.32 10.91 -9.38
N ASN A 385 12.09 9.62 -9.57
CA ASN A 385 12.53 8.88 -10.76
C ASN A 385 11.50 8.84 -11.89
N LEU A 386 10.30 9.39 -11.68
CA LEU A 386 9.18 9.26 -12.61
C LEU A 386 9.54 9.69 -14.04
N SER A 387 10.34 10.74 -14.20
CA SER A 387 10.77 11.24 -15.52
C SER A 387 11.55 10.22 -16.37
N ASN A 388 12.13 9.19 -15.75
CA ASN A 388 12.80 8.09 -16.46
C ASN A 388 11.79 7.16 -17.16
N PHE A 389 10.52 7.18 -16.73
CA PHE A 389 9.48 6.24 -17.14
C PHE A 389 8.32 6.91 -17.86
N TYR A 390 7.91 8.07 -17.39
CA TYR A 390 6.67 8.70 -17.79
C TYR A 390 6.79 10.22 -17.82
N THR A 391 6.25 10.81 -18.88
CA THR A 391 6.01 12.26 -18.96
C THR A 391 4.50 12.46 -18.93
N TYR A 392 4.04 13.30 -18.02
CA TYR A 392 2.62 13.54 -17.83
C TYR A 392 1.93 13.96 -19.13
N ASN A 393 0.78 13.30 -19.40
CA ASN A 393 -0.09 13.62 -20.53
C ASN A 393 -1.54 13.31 -20.12
N VAL A 394 -2.44 14.27 -20.22
CA VAL A 394 -3.86 14.13 -19.87
C VAL A 394 -4.54 12.96 -20.62
N SER A 395 -4.17 12.74 -21.87
CA SER A 395 -4.76 11.72 -22.72
C SER A 395 -4.12 10.33 -22.57
N ASN A 396 -3.01 10.26 -21.85
CA ASN A 396 -2.25 9.01 -21.69
C ASN A 396 -1.84 8.85 -20.22
N PRO A 397 -2.64 8.21 -19.38
CA PRO A 397 -2.31 7.97 -17.99
C PRO A 397 -1.06 7.09 -17.86
N PRO A 398 -0.37 7.08 -16.71
CA PRO A 398 0.85 6.30 -16.50
C PRO A 398 0.69 4.81 -16.82
N VAL A 399 -0.43 4.22 -16.41
CA VAL A 399 -0.77 2.80 -16.64
C VAL A 399 -2.20 2.62 -17.16
N GLY A 400 -3.17 3.40 -16.65
CA GLY A 400 -4.57 3.40 -17.08
C GLY A 400 -5.52 2.56 -16.21
N PHE A 401 -5.13 2.24 -14.97
CA PHE A 401 -5.97 1.45 -14.07
C PHE A 401 -6.95 2.27 -13.22
N MET A 402 -6.83 3.60 -13.21
CA MET A 402 -7.76 4.48 -12.49
C MET A 402 -8.69 5.25 -13.43
N ASN A 403 -9.94 5.40 -13.03
CA ASN A 403 -10.89 6.31 -13.63
C ASN A 403 -10.75 7.71 -13.03
N PHE A 404 -10.33 8.66 -13.83
CA PHE A 404 -10.19 10.08 -13.44
C PHE A 404 -11.48 10.86 -13.69
N THR A 405 -12.66 10.29 -13.51
CA THR A 405 -13.94 10.99 -13.70
C THR A 405 -14.08 12.10 -12.67
N GLY A 406 -13.88 13.35 -13.09
CA GLY A 406 -14.12 14.55 -12.27
C GLY A 406 -12.92 15.44 -11.96
N THR A 407 -11.72 15.07 -12.34
CA THR A 407 -10.56 15.98 -12.27
C THR A 407 -10.27 16.54 -13.67
N SER A 408 -10.81 17.72 -13.98
CA SER A 408 -10.33 18.51 -15.12
C SER A 408 -8.96 19.08 -14.75
N ILE A 409 -7.90 18.32 -15.07
CA ILE A 409 -6.53 18.84 -15.01
C ILE A 409 -6.31 19.62 -16.29
N SER A 410 -6.02 20.92 -16.20
CA SER A 410 -5.74 21.74 -17.38
C SER A 410 -4.36 21.42 -17.94
N ASN A 411 -4.18 21.60 -19.27
CA ASN A 411 -2.85 21.43 -19.89
C ASN A 411 -1.84 22.50 -19.44
N ASP A 412 -2.29 23.58 -18.79
CA ASP A 412 -1.44 24.65 -18.28
C ASP A 412 -0.69 24.23 -17.00
N ASP A 413 -1.08 23.09 -16.36
CA ASP A 413 -0.46 22.51 -15.18
C ASP A 413 0.63 21.47 -15.51
N LEU A 414 1.24 21.52 -16.71
CA LEU A 414 2.26 20.57 -17.12
C LEU A 414 3.56 20.76 -16.33
N PRO A 415 4.14 19.69 -15.76
CA PRO A 415 5.41 19.78 -15.06
C PRO A 415 6.53 20.15 -16.01
N GLN A 416 7.29 21.15 -15.65
CA GLN A 416 8.64 21.28 -16.18
C GLN A 416 9.44 20.07 -15.70
N THR A 417 10.30 19.51 -16.59
CA THR A 417 11.11 18.30 -16.35
C THR A 417 11.56 18.16 -14.90
N CYS A 418 11.35 16.96 -14.32
CA CYS A 418 11.85 16.63 -13.00
C CYS A 418 13.34 16.97 -12.92
N LEU A 419 13.72 17.86 -12.02
CA LEU A 419 15.12 18.12 -11.76
C LEU A 419 15.73 16.83 -11.19
N THR A 420 16.73 16.28 -11.88
CA THR A 420 17.53 15.16 -11.37
C THR A 420 18.29 15.64 -10.13
N TYR A 421 17.96 15.14 -8.97
CA TYR A 421 18.71 15.29 -7.73
C TYR A 421 19.80 14.22 -7.62
#